data_c4640daf07e9e15e9a3005c0a698755d
#
_entry.id   c4640daf07e9e15e9a3005c0a698755d
#
_cell.length_a   1.000
_cell.length_b   1.000
_cell.length_c   1.000
_cell.angle_alpha   90.00
_cell.angle_beta   90.00
_cell.angle_gamma   90.00
#
_symmetry.space_group_name_H-M   'P 1'
#
loop_
_entity.id
_entity.type
_entity.pdbx_description
1 polymer ?
#
loop_
_entity_poly.entity_id
_entity_poly.type
_entity_poly.pdbx_seq_one_letter_code
_entity_poly.pdbx_strand_id
1 'polypeptide(L)'
;NTIKRLITKRKFQLDELNLLVKSRFNEMFGENKIFESIDNLFDIIDGDRGKNYPKSDELFSEEYCLFLNTKNVTKNGFSFDTKQFITKTKDKLLRKGKLERYDIVLTTRGTVGNVAYYDELIKYKHLRINSGMVILRPKTPNLNQKFIIHVLRNNNYSRVISGSAQPQLPITKLKKILLPLPPLALQNEFADFVVQVDKSQFACEIAIKVWRNSLKFSII
;
A
#
# COMPACT_ATOMS: atom_id res chain seq x y z
N ASN A 1 11.58 34.38 -11.45
CA ASN A 1 10.51 33.45 -11.05
C ASN A 1 10.94 32.56 -9.89
N THR A 2 11.13 33.16 -8.73
CA THR A 2 11.68 32.56 -7.50
C THR A 2 10.86 31.34 -7.03
N ILE A 3 9.50 31.43 -7.04
CA ILE A 3 8.62 30.36 -6.58
C ILE A 3 8.79 29.09 -7.43
N LYS A 4 8.86 29.21 -8.76
CA LYS A 4 9.08 28.04 -9.64
C LYS A 4 10.42 27.36 -9.32
N ARG A 5 11.48 28.13 -9.06
CA ARG A 5 12.79 27.59 -8.66
C ARG A 5 12.72 26.87 -7.32
N LEU A 6 11.98 27.42 -6.35
CA LEU A 6 11.79 26.77 -5.04
C LEU A 6 11.03 25.46 -5.15
N ILE A 7 9.96 25.40 -5.98
CA ILE A 7 9.22 24.17 -6.25
C ILE A 7 10.13 23.11 -6.87
N THR A 8 10.95 23.50 -7.86
CA THR A 8 11.92 22.57 -8.50
C THR A 8 12.93 22.03 -7.49
N LYS A 9 13.49 22.91 -6.63
CA LYS A 9 14.41 22.50 -5.56
C LYS A 9 13.78 21.49 -4.58
N ARG A 10 12.51 21.69 -4.18
CA ARG A 10 11.82 20.75 -3.30
C ARG A 10 11.50 19.42 -3.97
N LYS A 11 11.20 19.41 -5.28
CA LYS A 11 11.04 18.15 -6.02
C LYS A 11 12.34 17.37 -6.06
N PHE A 12 13.43 18.02 -6.39
CA PHE A 12 14.75 17.39 -6.36
C PHE A 12 15.07 16.80 -4.97
N GLN A 13 14.77 17.55 -3.90
CA GLN A 13 14.94 17.06 -2.52
C GLN A 13 14.08 15.82 -2.23
N LEU A 14 12.85 15.72 -2.77
CA LEU A 14 12.02 14.50 -2.66
C LEU A 14 12.67 13.30 -3.35
N ASP A 15 13.26 13.51 -4.54
CA ASP A 15 13.96 12.46 -5.27
C ASP A 15 15.21 11.98 -4.50
N GLU A 16 15.97 12.91 -3.90
CA GLU A 16 17.12 12.57 -3.04
C GLU A 16 16.71 11.80 -1.78
N LEU A 17 15.59 12.18 -1.13
CA LEU A 17 15.06 11.46 0.03
C LEU A 17 14.65 10.03 -0.34
N ASN A 18 14.03 9.83 -1.52
CA ASN A 18 13.70 8.49 -2.01
C ASN A 18 14.97 7.64 -2.26
N LEU A 19 16.00 8.27 -2.85
CA LEU A 19 17.28 7.60 -3.09
C LEU A 19 17.99 7.24 -1.78
N LEU A 20 17.92 8.12 -0.78
CA LEU A 20 18.47 7.90 0.55
C LEU A 20 17.87 6.67 1.23
N VAL A 21 16.54 6.51 1.17
CA VAL A 21 15.87 5.31 1.73
C VAL A 21 16.34 4.05 1.01
N LYS A 22 16.46 4.09 -0.32
CA LYS A 22 16.93 2.95 -1.10
C LYS A 22 18.40 2.60 -0.77
N SER A 23 19.25 3.61 -0.63
CA SER A 23 20.67 3.42 -0.27
C SER A 23 20.81 2.83 1.12
N ARG A 24 20.05 3.33 2.10
CA ARG A 24 20.05 2.80 3.48
C ARG A 24 19.56 1.36 3.53
N PHE A 25 18.52 1.03 2.75
CA PHE A 25 18.05 -0.35 2.64
C PHE A 25 19.14 -1.28 2.12
N ASN A 26 19.83 -0.88 1.06
CA ASN A 26 20.91 -1.68 0.48
C ASN A 26 22.12 -1.82 1.43
N GLU A 27 22.48 -0.75 2.12
CA GLU A 27 23.56 -0.77 3.13
C GLU A 27 23.25 -1.74 4.26
N MET A 28 22.03 -1.69 4.81
CA MET A 28 21.63 -2.53 5.93
C MET A 28 21.36 -3.99 5.55
N PHE A 29 20.86 -4.24 4.34
CA PHE A 29 20.29 -5.54 3.96
C PHE A 29 20.85 -6.11 2.64
N GLY A 30 21.77 -5.43 1.95
CA GLY A 30 22.32 -5.90 0.67
C GLY A 30 23.01 -7.27 0.76
N GLU A 31 23.58 -7.59 1.91
CA GLU A 31 24.19 -8.89 2.19
C GLU A 31 23.30 -9.83 3.02
N ASN A 32 22.03 -9.48 3.22
CA ASN A 32 21.12 -10.32 3.98
C ASN A 32 20.92 -11.67 3.28
N LYS A 33 21.13 -12.74 4.02
CA LYS A 33 20.99 -14.13 3.53
C LYS A 33 19.72 -14.82 4.05
N ILE A 34 18.97 -14.15 4.91
CA ILE A 34 17.76 -14.70 5.51
C ILE A 34 16.57 -14.20 4.72
N PHE A 35 15.88 -15.13 4.07
CA PHE A 35 14.67 -14.86 3.30
C PHE A 35 13.56 -15.80 3.75
N GLU A 36 12.33 -15.32 3.68
CA GLU A 36 11.16 -16.12 4.00
C GLU A 36 10.06 -15.89 2.97
N SER A 37 9.27 -16.93 2.68
CA SER A 37 8.19 -16.85 1.72
C SER A 37 7.01 -16.05 2.27
N ILE A 38 6.29 -15.37 1.38
CA ILE A 38 5.06 -14.65 1.78
C ILE A 38 4.06 -15.62 2.43
N ASP A 39 3.97 -16.87 1.95
CA ASP A 39 3.06 -17.88 2.50
C ASP A 39 3.38 -18.27 3.94
N ASN A 40 4.66 -18.25 4.33
CA ASN A 40 5.07 -18.52 5.71
C ASN A 40 4.83 -17.33 6.65
N LEU A 41 4.96 -16.11 6.13
CA LEU A 41 4.82 -14.88 6.91
C LEU A 41 3.37 -14.44 7.10
N PHE A 42 2.48 -14.76 6.13
CA PHE A 42 1.13 -14.21 6.07
C PHE A 42 0.07 -15.24 5.73
N ASP A 43 -1.11 -15.09 6.33
CA ASP A 43 -2.34 -15.63 5.78
C ASP A 43 -2.77 -14.78 4.60
N ILE A 44 -2.86 -15.38 3.41
CA ILE A 44 -3.23 -14.70 2.17
C ILE A 44 -4.72 -14.88 1.92
N ILE A 45 -5.49 -13.80 2.10
CA ILE A 45 -6.95 -13.81 1.98
C ILE A 45 -7.34 -13.10 0.70
N ASP A 46 -7.96 -13.82 -0.25
CA ASP A 46 -8.47 -13.27 -1.51
C ASP A 46 -9.78 -12.49 -1.29
N GLY A 47 -10.08 -11.56 -2.20
CA GLY A 47 -11.42 -10.98 -2.28
C GLY A 47 -12.47 -12.00 -2.72
N ASP A 48 -13.72 -11.82 -2.32
CA ASP A 48 -14.81 -12.72 -2.73
C ASP A 48 -15.06 -12.65 -4.25
N ARG A 49 -15.43 -13.76 -4.86
CA ARG A 49 -15.77 -13.89 -6.30
C ARG A 49 -17.03 -14.73 -6.51
N GLY A 50 -17.74 -15.05 -5.44
CA GLY A 50 -18.91 -15.89 -5.49
C GLY A 50 -20.17 -15.19 -5.98
N LYS A 51 -21.29 -15.92 -5.96
CA LYS A 51 -22.62 -15.45 -6.36
C LYS A 51 -23.11 -14.19 -5.60
N ASN A 52 -22.56 -13.96 -4.43
CA ASN A 52 -22.91 -12.83 -3.57
C ASN A 52 -22.03 -11.58 -3.83
N TYR A 53 -21.11 -11.64 -4.82
CA TYR A 53 -20.29 -10.47 -5.16
C TYR A 53 -21.18 -9.25 -5.47
N PRO A 54 -20.88 -8.06 -4.93
CA PRO A 54 -21.76 -6.91 -5.09
C PRO A 54 -21.93 -6.51 -6.57
N LYS A 55 -23.17 -6.32 -6.98
CA LYS A 55 -23.52 -5.73 -8.27
C LYS A 55 -23.52 -4.21 -8.17
N SER A 56 -23.60 -3.50 -9.31
CA SER A 56 -23.55 -2.05 -9.34
C SER A 56 -24.67 -1.36 -8.55
N ASP A 57 -25.86 -1.96 -8.53
CA ASP A 57 -27.04 -1.49 -7.81
C ASP A 57 -27.00 -1.78 -6.28
N GLU A 58 -26.01 -2.55 -5.85
CA GLU A 58 -25.75 -2.87 -4.43
C GLU A 58 -24.57 -2.07 -3.85
N LEU A 59 -24.06 -1.08 -4.61
CA LEU A 59 -22.96 -0.20 -4.21
C LEU A 59 -23.50 1.21 -3.96
N PHE A 60 -23.26 1.73 -2.75
CA PHE A 60 -23.80 2.98 -2.25
C PHE A 60 -22.68 4.01 -2.03
N SER A 61 -23.02 5.30 -2.00
CA SER A 61 -22.08 6.38 -1.66
C SER A 61 -21.77 6.42 -0.16
N GLU A 62 -22.67 5.94 0.69
CA GLU A 62 -22.54 5.84 2.13
C GLU A 62 -23.36 4.66 2.66
N GLU A 63 -22.74 3.78 3.43
CA GLU A 63 -23.35 2.60 4.06
C GLU A 63 -22.38 1.96 5.08
N TYR A 64 -22.72 0.75 5.56
CA TYR A 64 -22.07 0.07 6.68
C TYR A 64 -20.59 -0.31 6.42
N CYS A 65 -20.29 -0.89 5.26
CA CYS A 65 -18.95 -1.43 4.98
C CYS A 65 -18.37 -0.82 3.71
N LEU A 66 -17.21 -0.18 3.81
CA LEU A 66 -16.48 0.35 2.67
C LEU A 66 -15.94 -0.83 1.83
N PHE A 67 -16.42 -0.94 0.59
CA PHE A 67 -16.01 -1.96 -0.37
C PHE A 67 -14.92 -1.39 -1.27
N LEU A 68 -13.68 -1.73 -0.93
CA LEU A 68 -12.48 -1.23 -1.62
C LEU A 68 -12.36 -1.84 -3.02
N ASN A 69 -12.03 -1.01 -3.97
CA ASN A 69 -11.55 -1.42 -5.29
C ASN A 69 -10.06 -1.05 -5.45
N THR A 70 -9.42 -1.47 -6.54
CA THR A 70 -7.98 -1.28 -6.75
C THR A 70 -7.55 0.20 -6.82
N LYS A 71 -8.48 1.15 -7.13
CA LYS A 71 -8.20 2.59 -7.09
C LYS A 71 -8.04 3.13 -5.67
N ASN A 72 -8.56 2.41 -4.67
CA ASN A 72 -8.40 2.78 -3.26
C ASN A 72 -7.04 2.39 -2.67
N VAL A 73 -6.23 1.62 -3.41
CA VAL A 73 -4.88 1.24 -2.98
C VAL A 73 -3.88 1.80 -3.99
N THR A 74 -3.16 2.83 -3.58
CA THR A 74 -2.19 3.54 -4.40
C THR A 74 -0.76 3.22 -3.95
N LYS A 75 0.24 3.70 -4.69
CA LYS A 75 1.64 3.61 -4.27
C LYS A 75 1.94 4.26 -2.91
N ASN A 76 1.09 5.21 -2.48
CA ASN A 76 1.25 5.93 -1.22
C ASN A 76 0.40 5.33 -0.08
N GLY A 77 -0.36 4.25 -0.32
CA GLY A 77 -1.27 3.65 0.63
C GLY A 77 -2.73 3.79 0.24
N PHE A 78 -3.63 3.82 1.23
CA PHE A 78 -5.06 4.02 0.95
C PHE A 78 -5.36 5.42 0.40
N SER A 79 -6.22 5.48 -0.63
CA SER A 79 -6.93 6.68 -1.08
C SER A 79 -8.44 6.46 -0.97
N PHE A 80 -9.13 7.46 -0.42
CA PHE A 80 -10.59 7.46 -0.24
C PHE A 80 -11.26 8.56 -1.07
N ASP A 81 -10.64 8.97 -2.19
CA ASP A 81 -11.19 9.97 -3.12
C ASP A 81 -12.48 9.44 -3.78
N THR A 82 -12.52 8.15 -4.07
CA THR A 82 -13.73 7.44 -4.49
C THR A 82 -14.10 6.41 -3.43
N LYS A 83 -15.38 6.33 -3.07
CA LYS A 83 -15.88 5.42 -2.04
C LYS A 83 -17.11 4.70 -2.54
N GLN A 84 -17.15 3.41 -2.30
CA GLN A 84 -18.31 2.56 -2.54
C GLN A 84 -18.54 1.72 -1.30
N PHE A 85 -19.78 1.68 -0.85
CA PHE A 85 -20.16 0.97 0.37
C PHE A 85 -21.17 -0.13 0.04
N ILE A 86 -21.21 -1.13 0.91
CA ILE A 86 -22.20 -2.21 0.91
C ILE A 86 -22.93 -2.24 2.24
N THR A 87 -24.16 -2.74 2.21
CA THR A 87 -25.00 -2.90 3.41
C THR A 87 -24.40 -3.94 4.36
N LYS A 88 -24.80 -3.86 5.65
CA LYS A 88 -24.41 -4.85 6.66
C LYS A 88 -24.86 -6.26 6.27
N THR A 89 -26.03 -6.41 5.64
CA THR A 89 -26.52 -7.69 5.14
C THR A 89 -25.62 -8.24 4.04
N LYS A 90 -25.24 -7.41 3.06
CA LYS A 90 -24.32 -7.81 1.99
C LYS A 90 -22.94 -8.19 2.55
N ASP A 91 -22.41 -7.41 3.50
CA ASP A 91 -21.12 -7.73 4.17
C ASP A 91 -21.14 -9.12 4.83
N LYS A 92 -22.25 -9.49 5.49
CA LYS A 92 -22.40 -10.82 6.10
C LYS A 92 -22.48 -11.97 5.09
N LEU A 93 -23.02 -11.73 3.89
CA LEU A 93 -23.13 -12.75 2.84
C LEU A 93 -21.79 -13.05 2.15
N LEU A 94 -20.87 -12.10 2.16
CA LEU A 94 -19.53 -12.27 1.58
C LEU A 94 -18.65 -13.10 2.51
N ARG A 95 -18.02 -14.13 1.95
CA ARG A 95 -17.24 -15.12 2.71
C ARG A 95 -15.80 -14.72 2.96
N LYS A 96 -15.20 -13.89 2.05
CA LYS A 96 -13.78 -13.55 2.05
C LYS A 96 -13.55 -12.05 1.88
N GLY A 97 -12.33 -11.62 2.17
CA GLY A 97 -11.87 -10.27 1.86
C GLY A 97 -12.25 -9.21 2.90
N LYS A 98 -12.66 -9.60 4.11
CA LYS A 98 -12.88 -8.66 5.22
C LYS A 98 -11.57 -8.34 5.90
N LEU A 99 -11.28 -7.04 6.04
CA LEU A 99 -10.08 -6.56 6.72
C LEU A 99 -10.27 -6.60 8.25
N GLU A 100 -9.17 -6.91 8.91
CA GLU A 100 -8.95 -6.68 10.34
C GLU A 100 -7.84 -5.64 10.52
N ARG A 101 -7.80 -4.99 11.69
CA ARG A 101 -6.72 -4.03 11.98
C ARG A 101 -5.36 -4.70 11.82
N TYR A 102 -4.42 -3.93 11.29
CA TYR A 102 -3.05 -4.34 10.98
C TYR A 102 -2.89 -5.27 9.78
N ASP A 103 -3.95 -5.51 9.02
CA ASP A 103 -3.85 -6.16 7.72
C ASP A 103 -3.13 -5.26 6.70
N ILE A 104 -2.38 -5.90 5.83
CA ILE A 104 -1.77 -5.27 4.65
C ILE A 104 -2.58 -5.66 3.42
N VAL A 105 -2.95 -4.68 2.59
CA VAL A 105 -3.63 -4.92 1.32
C VAL A 105 -2.63 -4.77 0.18
N LEU A 106 -2.58 -5.77 -0.70
CA LEU A 106 -1.75 -5.77 -1.91
C LEU A 106 -2.63 -5.89 -3.15
N THR A 107 -2.44 -5.00 -4.12
CA THR A 107 -3.14 -5.10 -5.41
C THR A 107 -2.52 -6.20 -6.27
N THR A 108 -3.36 -7.09 -6.79
CA THR A 108 -2.97 -8.23 -7.63
C THR A 108 -3.44 -8.11 -9.07
N ARG A 109 -4.26 -7.10 -9.40
CA ARG A 109 -4.77 -6.81 -10.75
C ARG A 109 -4.74 -5.31 -11.04
N GLY A 110 -4.65 -4.95 -12.29
CA GLY A 110 -4.49 -3.56 -12.74
C GLY A 110 -3.10 -3.05 -12.36
N THR A 111 -2.99 -2.09 -11.46
CA THR A 111 -1.70 -1.64 -10.95
C THR A 111 -1.20 -2.63 -9.89
N VAL A 112 -0.52 -3.69 -10.31
CA VAL A 112 0.01 -4.73 -9.41
C VAL A 112 1.11 -4.16 -8.51
N GLY A 113 1.09 -4.54 -7.23
CA GLY A 113 2.16 -4.21 -6.27
C GLY A 113 1.92 -2.95 -5.44
N ASN A 114 0.78 -2.26 -5.61
CA ASN A 114 0.42 -1.21 -4.64
C ASN A 114 0.07 -1.83 -3.29
N VAL A 115 0.52 -1.17 -2.22
CA VAL A 115 0.38 -1.67 -0.84
C VAL A 115 -0.24 -0.61 0.05
N ALA A 116 -1.25 -0.99 0.81
CA ALA A 116 -1.85 -0.16 1.85
C ALA A 116 -1.92 -0.91 3.18
N TYR A 117 -1.87 -0.18 4.28
CA TYR A 117 -1.88 -0.70 5.64
C TYR A 117 -3.09 -0.22 6.41
N TYR A 118 -3.82 -1.14 7.03
CA TYR A 118 -5.04 -0.83 7.78
C TYR A 118 -4.72 -0.63 9.25
N ASP A 119 -4.14 0.53 9.59
CA ASP A 119 -3.82 0.95 10.95
C ASP A 119 -4.96 1.71 11.65
N GLU A 120 -4.70 2.16 12.87
CA GLU A 120 -5.65 2.92 13.69
C GLU A 120 -6.00 4.31 13.13
N LEU A 121 -5.17 4.86 12.22
CA LEU A 121 -5.41 6.16 11.60
C LEU A 121 -6.55 6.09 10.56
N ILE A 122 -6.87 4.90 10.07
CA ILE A 122 -7.96 4.72 9.11
C ILE A 122 -9.29 4.75 9.85
N LYS A 123 -10.09 5.79 9.59
CA LYS A 123 -11.36 6.05 10.29
C LYS A 123 -12.47 5.01 10.05
N TYR A 124 -12.40 4.28 8.95
CA TYR A 124 -13.43 3.28 8.60
C TYR A 124 -13.21 2.01 9.43
N LYS A 125 -14.29 1.55 10.11
CA LYS A 125 -14.25 0.35 10.96
C LYS A 125 -14.47 -0.95 10.19
N HIS A 126 -15.22 -0.88 9.10
CA HIS A 126 -15.60 -2.05 8.30
C HIS A 126 -15.12 -1.83 6.87
N LEU A 127 -14.11 -2.60 6.47
CA LEU A 127 -13.54 -2.58 5.12
C LEU A 127 -13.54 -3.99 4.55
N ARG A 128 -13.74 -4.06 3.25
CA ARG A 128 -13.65 -5.31 2.50
C ARG A 128 -13.02 -5.05 1.13
N ILE A 129 -12.15 -5.93 0.69
CA ILE A 129 -11.51 -5.84 -0.62
C ILE A 129 -12.37 -6.46 -1.72
N ASN A 130 -12.21 -5.95 -2.94
CA ASN A 130 -12.69 -6.61 -4.14
C ASN A 130 -11.74 -7.73 -4.59
N SER A 131 -12.09 -8.43 -5.69
CA SER A 131 -11.31 -9.53 -6.24
C SER A 131 -10.00 -9.13 -6.96
N GLY A 132 -9.66 -7.85 -7.02
CA GLY A 132 -8.41 -7.35 -7.60
C GLY A 132 -7.26 -7.21 -6.60
N MET A 133 -7.47 -7.61 -5.35
CA MET A 133 -6.54 -7.45 -4.24
C MET A 133 -6.51 -8.70 -3.37
N VAL A 134 -5.49 -8.78 -2.54
CA VAL A 134 -5.38 -9.74 -1.43
C VAL A 134 -5.08 -9.02 -0.14
N ILE A 135 -5.51 -9.63 0.96
CA ILE A 135 -5.08 -9.25 2.31
C ILE A 135 -3.90 -10.14 2.69
N LEU A 136 -2.86 -9.54 3.23
CA LEU A 136 -1.74 -10.21 3.87
C LEU A 136 -1.88 -9.97 5.37
N ARG A 137 -2.33 -10.98 6.10
CA ARG A 137 -2.50 -10.95 7.56
C ARG A 137 -1.27 -11.58 8.21
N PRO A 138 -0.51 -10.87 9.04
CA PRO A 138 0.69 -11.42 9.65
C PRO A 138 0.39 -12.65 10.52
N LYS A 139 1.20 -13.72 10.36
CA LYS A 139 1.13 -14.93 11.18
C LYS A 139 1.99 -14.86 12.43
N THR A 140 2.91 -13.90 12.49
CA THR A 140 3.87 -13.78 13.56
C THR A 140 3.98 -12.32 14.04
N PRO A 141 4.18 -12.08 15.34
CA PRO A 141 4.43 -10.73 15.86
C PRO A 141 5.84 -10.22 15.53
N ASN A 142 6.75 -11.08 15.07
CA ASN A 142 8.15 -10.74 14.80
C ASN A 142 8.37 -10.04 13.44
N LEU A 143 7.38 -9.29 12.97
CA LEU A 143 7.43 -8.51 11.74
C LEU A 143 7.19 -7.04 12.04
N ASN A 144 8.15 -6.18 11.69
CA ASN A 144 7.88 -4.76 11.67
C ASN A 144 7.06 -4.41 10.43
N GLN A 145 5.83 -3.93 10.63
CA GLN A 145 4.88 -3.66 9.55
C GLN A 145 5.41 -2.62 8.55
N LYS A 146 6.08 -1.56 9.02
CA LYS A 146 6.63 -0.52 8.14
C LYS A 146 7.77 -1.05 7.28
N PHE A 147 8.65 -1.88 7.87
CA PHE A 147 9.70 -2.58 7.13
C PHE A 147 9.10 -3.45 6.02
N ILE A 148 8.14 -4.30 6.36
CA ILE A 148 7.49 -5.21 5.41
C ILE A 148 6.74 -4.44 4.31
N ILE A 149 6.03 -3.37 4.63
CA ILE A 149 5.37 -2.52 3.64
C ILE A 149 6.39 -1.94 2.67
N HIS A 150 7.54 -1.46 3.17
CA HIS A 150 8.63 -0.97 2.32
C HIS A 150 9.14 -2.06 1.38
N VAL A 151 9.40 -3.27 1.91
CA VAL A 151 9.85 -4.42 1.11
C VAL A 151 8.83 -4.78 0.04
N LEU A 152 7.55 -4.88 0.40
CA LEU A 152 6.48 -5.21 -0.55
C LEU A 152 6.31 -4.15 -1.64
N ARG A 153 6.38 -2.86 -1.32
CA ARG A 153 6.27 -1.74 -2.29
C ARG A 153 7.43 -1.71 -3.28
N ASN A 154 8.63 -2.09 -2.85
CA ASN A 154 9.84 -2.07 -3.66
C ASN A 154 10.16 -3.42 -4.31
N ASN A 155 9.31 -4.44 -4.10
CA ASN A 155 9.52 -5.75 -4.71
C ASN A 155 9.24 -5.71 -6.21
N ASN A 156 10.10 -6.39 -6.97
CA ASN A 156 9.92 -6.52 -8.42
C ASN A 156 9.01 -7.70 -8.76
N TYR A 157 7.74 -7.41 -9.00
CA TYR A 157 6.75 -8.41 -9.37
C TYR A 157 6.77 -8.81 -10.85
N SER A 158 7.57 -8.15 -11.72
CA SER A 158 7.56 -8.35 -13.18
C SER A 158 7.75 -9.82 -13.61
N ARG A 159 8.60 -10.55 -12.88
CA ARG A 159 8.90 -11.97 -13.18
C ARG A 159 7.76 -12.92 -12.84
N VAL A 160 6.81 -12.51 -12.03
CA VAL A 160 5.71 -13.36 -11.53
C VAL A 160 4.34 -12.92 -12.03
N ILE A 161 4.25 -11.73 -12.63
CA ILE A 161 3.04 -11.23 -13.29
C ILE A 161 2.73 -12.08 -14.53
N SER A 162 1.46 -12.34 -14.77
CA SER A 162 0.93 -12.98 -15.98
C SER A 162 -0.07 -12.06 -16.68
N GLY A 163 -0.26 -12.25 -17.98
CA GLY A 163 -1.18 -11.47 -18.80
C GLY A 163 -0.57 -10.16 -19.30
N SER A 164 -0.41 -10.03 -20.62
CA SER A 164 0.14 -8.81 -21.25
C SER A 164 -0.87 -7.66 -21.29
N ALA A 165 -2.15 -7.94 -21.57
CA ALA A 165 -3.19 -6.92 -21.67
C ALA A 165 -3.77 -6.50 -20.30
N GLN A 166 -3.86 -7.43 -19.35
CA GLN A 166 -4.27 -7.16 -17.98
C GLN A 166 -3.30 -7.83 -17.01
N PRO A 167 -2.30 -7.09 -16.51
CA PRO A 167 -1.34 -7.62 -15.54
C PRO A 167 -2.04 -8.21 -14.32
N GLN A 168 -1.69 -9.44 -13.99
CA GLN A 168 -2.23 -10.15 -12.83
C GLN A 168 -1.11 -10.88 -12.08
N LEU A 169 -1.12 -10.78 -10.77
CA LEU A 169 -0.26 -11.54 -9.86
C LEU A 169 -1.05 -12.72 -9.28
N PRO A 170 -0.86 -13.95 -9.79
CA PRO A 170 -1.54 -15.12 -9.25
C PRO A 170 -1.13 -15.39 -7.80
N ILE A 171 -2.09 -15.76 -6.95
CA ILE A 171 -1.82 -16.06 -5.53
C ILE A 171 -0.82 -17.20 -5.38
N THR A 172 -0.87 -18.20 -6.27
CA THR A 172 0.08 -19.33 -6.28
C THR A 172 1.53 -18.90 -6.52
N LYS A 173 1.75 -17.82 -7.28
CA LYS A 173 3.06 -17.21 -7.48
C LYS A 173 3.43 -16.26 -6.35
N LEU A 174 2.45 -15.46 -5.86
CA LEU A 174 2.63 -14.57 -4.73
C LEU A 174 3.14 -15.32 -3.49
N LYS A 175 2.56 -16.47 -3.17
CA LYS A 175 2.97 -17.33 -2.05
C LYS A 175 4.46 -17.67 -2.03
N LYS A 176 5.05 -17.85 -3.21
CA LYS A 176 6.46 -18.26 -3.40
C LYS A 176 7.45 -17.10 -3.40
N ILE A 177 6.99 -15.86 -3.37
CA ILE A 177 7.88 -14.71 -3.32
C ILE A 177 8.63 -14.71 -1.99
N LEU A 178 9.94 -14.60 -2.08
CA LEU A 178 10.82 -14.52 -0.93
C LEU A 178 11.03 -13.04 -0.56
N LEU A 179 10.82 -12.72 0.71
CA LEU A 179 11.08 -11.41 1.28
C LEU A 179 12.31 -11.49 2.18
N PRO A 180 13.20 -10.49 2.21
CA PRO A 180 14.28 -10.43 3.17
C PRO A 180 13.69 -10.35 4.58
N LEU A 181 14.21 -11.17 5.48
CA LEU A 181 13.76 -11.23 6.88
C LEU A 181 14.96 -11.09 7.84
N PRO A 182 15.53 -9.87 7.96
CA PRO A 182 16.58 -9.63 8.94
C PRO A 182 16.03 -9.71 10.39
N PRO A 183 16.90 -9.78 11.40
CA PRO A 183 16.49 -9.70 12.80
C PRO A 183 15.57 -8.51 13.08
N LEU A 184 14.58 -8.69 13.97
CA LEU A 184 13.57 -7.67 14.27
C LEU A 184 14.17 -6.32 14.68
N ALA A 185 15.30 -6.32 15.40
CA ALA A 185 16.01 -5.11 15.79
C ALA A 185 16.42 -4.27 14.55
N LEU A 186 16.95 -4.90 13.52
CA LEU A 186 17.33 -4.22 12.26
C LEU A 186 16.10 -3.78 11.45
N GLN A 187 15.00 -4.56 11.47
CA GLN A 187 13.74 -4.13 10.87
C GLN A 187 13.23 -2.85 11.53
N ASN A 188 13.29 -2.79 12.87
CA ASN A 188 12.87 -1.62 13.65
C ASN A 188 13.74 -0.40 13.34
N GLU A 189 15.07 -0.56 13.34
CA GLU A 189 16.02 0.52 13.02
C GLU A 189 15.72 1.12 11.66
N PHE A 190 15.54 0.28 10.64
CA PHE A 190 15.19 0.75 9.30
C PHE A 190 13.81 1.43 9.26
N ALA A 191 12.81 0.87 9.94
CA ALA A 191 11.48 1.45 10.01
C ALA A 191 11.49 2.86 10.65
N ASP A 192 12.27 3.04 11.72
CA ASP A 192 12.43 4.34 12.38
C ASP A 192 13.11 5.34 11.45
N PHE A 193 14.14 4.91 10.71
CA PHE A 193 14.78 5.74 9.68
C PHE A 193 13.77 6.17 8.60
N VAL A 194 12.96 5.25 8.07
CA VAL A 194 11.92 5.57 7.07
C VAL A 194 10.93 6.60 7.62
N VAL A 195 10.49 6.47 8.87
CA VAL A 195 9.60 7.45 9.52
C VAL A 195 10.19 8.86 9.56
N GLN A 196 11.50 9.00 9.80
CA GLN A 196 12.17 10.30 9.79
C GLN A 196 12.19 10.90 8.37
N VAL A 197 12.47 10.06 7.37
CA VAL A 197 12.45 10.50 5.96
C VAL A 197 11.05 10.88 5.52
N ASP A 198 10.01 10.09 5.85
CA ASP A 198 8.61 10.37 5.53
C ASP A 198 8.17 11.75 6.08
N LYS A 199 8.58 12.12 7.30
CA LYS A 199 8.32 13.46 7.87
C LYS A 199 8.93 14.56 7.01
N SER A 200 10.16 14.37 6.54
CA SER A 200 10.86 15.32 5.69
C SER A 200 10.22 15.44 4.30
N GLN A 201 9.79 14.31 3.72
CA GLN A 201 9.06 14.27 2.46
C GLN A 201 7.72 15.00 2.57
N PHE A 202 6.95 14.74 3.62
CA PHE A 202 5.69 15.42 3.89
C PHE A 202 5.85 16.95 4.00
N ALA A 203 6.89 17.42 4.69
CA ALA A 203 7.18 18.85 4.77
C ALA A 203 7.49 19.46 3.39
N CYS A 204 8.22 18.74 2.53
CA CYS A 204 8.48 19.14 1.15
C CYS A 204 7.21 19.20 0.30
N GLU A 205 6.33 18.20 0.42
CA GLU A 205 5.06 18.14 -0.31
C GLU A 205 4.11 19.28 0.07
N ILE A 206 4.00 19.56 1.37
CA ILE A 206 3.22 20.71 1.85
C ILE A 206 3.76 22.02 1.25
N ALA A 207 5.07 22.25 1.31
CA ALA A 207 5.68 23.44 0.76
C ALA A 207 5.39 23.60 -0.75
N ILE A 208 5.52 22.50 -1.51
CA ILE A 208 5.18 22.49 -2.94
C ILE A 208 3.71 22.83 -3.19
N LYS A 209 2.80 22.25 -2.40
CA LYS A 209 1.35 22.51 -2.51
C LYS A 209 1.01 23.96 -2.24
N VAL A 210 1.54 24.54 -1.17
CA VAL A 210 1.34 25.96 -0.80
C VAL A 210 1.84 26.87 -1.91
N TRP A 211 3.08 26.68 -2.39
CA TRP A 211 3.66 27.52 -3.44
C TRP A 211 2.96 27.39 -4.78
N ARG A 212 2.46 26.22 -5.14
CA ARG A 212 1.63 26.06 -6.35
C ARG A 212 0.32 26.84 -6.26
N ASN A 213 -0.30 26.87 -5.09
CA ASN A 213 -1.52 27.64 -4.89
C ASN A 213 -1.22 29.15 -4.99
N SER A 214 -0.15 29.63 -4.37
CA SER A 214 0.28 31.04 -4.48
C SER A 214 0.51 31.47 -5.94
N LEU A 215 1.08 30.59 -6.78
CA LEU A 215 1.26 30.88 -8.21
C LEU A 215 -0.06 31.03 -8.97
N LYS A 216 -1.11 30.29 -8.59
CA LYS A 216 -2.43 30.42 -9.23
C LYS A 216 -3.10 31.77 -8.95
N PHE A 217 -2.91 32.31 -7.74
CA PHE A 217 -3.46 33.62 -7.35
C PHE A 217 -2.66 34.80 -7.86
N SER A 218 -1.41 34.60 -8.31
CA SER A 218 -0.56 35.68 -8.85
C SER A 218 -0.74 35.93 -10.36
N ILE A 219 -1.66 35.19 -11.01
CA ILE A 219 -1.94 35.27 -12.46
C ILE A 219 -3.32 35.96 -12.71
N ILE A 220 -3.99 36.37 -11.66
CA ILE A 220 -5.21 37.23 -11.70
C ILE A 220 -4.82 38.64 -11.35
#